data_ea4af8abf702655866adf1ae9f199508
#
_entry.id   ea4af8abf702655866adf1ae9f199508
#
_cell.length_a   1.000
_cell.length_b   1.000
_cell.length_c   1.000
_cell.angle_alpha   90.00
_cell.angle_beta   90.00
_cell.angle_gamma   90.00
#
_symmetry.space_group_name_H-M   'P 1'
#
loop_
_entity.id
_entity.type
_entity.pdbx_description
1 polymer ?
#
loop_
_entity_poly.entity_id
_entity_poly.type
_entity_poly.pdbx_seq_one_letter_code
_entity_poly.pdbx_strand_id
1 'polypeptide(L)'
;GEALLAAHRKTPLKGVLVGSPANPTGTMMSREALTHLMAAAESEGIRFIYDEIYHGLDYAFPAVTAAELSPHAQIINSKSKYFCMTGWRVGWMVVPEYLVRTIERLQQNLSISVPMLSQVAAEAAFAGREEMEIVKRGYEENRNILIAGLPKAGLSEFLPADGAFYLYADVSKFTTDSHDFARRMLEQAHVAATPGVDFDPGRGRSFLRF
;
A
#
# COMPACT_ATOMS: atom_id res chain seq x y z
N GLY A 1 -12.04 -9.62 -9.59
CA GLY A 1 -12.51 -11.03 -9.53
C GLY A 1 -12.02 -11.84 -10.73
N GLU A 2 -12.41 -11.48 -11.95
CA GLU A 2 -12.13 -12.27 -13.15
C GLU A 2 -10.64 -12.57 -13.38
N ALA A 3 -9.78 -11.57 -13.23
CA ALA A 3 -8.33 -11.74 -13.39
C ALA A 3 -7.74 -12.74 -12.36
N LEU A 4 -8.23 -12.71 -11.12
CA LEU A 4 -7.86 -13.67 -10.08
C LEU A 4 -8.27 -15.08 -10.47
N LEU A 5 -9.52 -15.27 -10.89
CA LEU A 5 -10.04 -16.56 -11.32
C LEU A 5 -9.32 -17.10 -12.56
N ALA A 6 -8.98 -16.23 -13.52
CA ALA A 6 -8.19 -16.60 -14.69
C ALA A 6 -6.79 -17.07 -14.31
N ALA A 7 -6.13 -16.38 -13.37
CA ALA A 7 -4.83 -16.79 -12.85
C ALA A 7 -4.93 -18.13 -12.08
N HIS A 8 -5.96 -18.29 -11.25
CA HIS A 8 -6.20 -19.51 -10.47
C HIS A 8 -6.43 -20.73 -11.37
N ARG A 9 -7.23 -20.58 -12.44
CA ARG A 9 -7.44 -21.66 -13.44
C ARG A 9 -6.16 -22.08 -14.15
N LYS A 10 -5.25 -21.12 -14.38
CA LYS A 10 -3.95 -21.41 -15.01
C LYS A 10 -2.97 -22.06 -14.04
N THR A 11 -2.95 -21.62 -12.82
CA THR A 11 -2.08 -22.13 -11.75
C THR A 11 -2.82 -22.00 -10.42
N PRO A 12 -3.17 -23.12 -9.74
CA PRO A 12 -3.92 -23.08 -8.50
C PRO A 12 -3.27 -22.19 -7.44
N LEU A 13 -3.96 -21.14 -7.04
CA LEU A 13 -3.53 -20.18 -6.01
C LEU A 13 -4.00 -20.65 -4.62
N LYS A 14 -3.15 -20.53 -3.63
CA LYS A 14 -3.47 -20.78 -2.21
C LYS A 14 -3.90 -19.53 -1.46
N GLY A 15 -3.50 -18.38 -1.94
CA GLY A 15 -3.83 -17.07 -1.38
C GLY A 15 -3.55 -15.95 -2.37
N VAL A 16 -4.15 -14.80 -2.11
CA VAL A 16 -3.91 -13.54 -2.81
C VAL A 16 -3.63 -12.46 -1.77
N LEU A 17 -2.60 -11.65 -2.01
CA LEU A 17 -2.27 -10.49 -1.21
C LEU A 17 -2.52 -9.24 -2.03
N VAL A 18 -3.30 -8.31 -1.47
CA VAL A 18 -3.67 -7.05 -2.11
C VAL A 18 -3.49 -5.92 -1.10
N GLY A 19 -2.94 -4.80 -1.52
CA GLY A 19 -2.85 -3.58 -0.71
C GLY A 19 -3.72 -2.46 -1.28
N SER A 20 -4.44 -1.75 -0.42
CA SER A 20 -5.18 -0.55 -0.81
C SER A 20 -5.33 0.39 0.40
N PRO A 21 -4.88 1.65 0.27
CA PRO A 21 -4.15 2.25 -0.85
C PRO A 21 -2.87 1.51 -1.20
N ALA A 22 -2.52 1.46 -2.49
CA ALA A 22 -1.45 0.61 -3.01
C ALA A 22 -0.09 1.33 -3.10
N ASN A 23 0.97 0.62 -2.79
CA ASN A 23 2.35 0.98 -3.10
C ASN A 23 2.80 0.12 -4.31
N PRO A 24 3.27 0.68 -5.43
CA PRO A 24 3.72 2.07 -5.64
C PRO A 24 2.68 3.04 -6.21
N THR A 25 1.46 2.58 -6.50
CA THR A 25 0.56 3.27 -7.43
C THR A 25 -0.27 4.39 -6.80
N GLY A 26 -0.48 4.37 -5.47
CA GLY A 26 -1.41 5.29 -4.81
C GLY A 26 -2.89 5.02 -5.09
N THR A 27 -3.21 4.03 -5.91
CA THR A 27 -4.60 3.69 -6.27
C THR A 27 -5.33 3.01 -5.12
N MET A 28 -6.65 3.19 -5.08
CA MET A 28 -7.53 2.57 -4.08
C MET A 28 -8.59 1.69 -4.73
N MET A 29 -8.99 0.65 -4.01
CA MET A 29 -10.12 -0.19 -4.40
C MET A 29 -11.41 0.36 -3.81
N SER A 30 -12.46 0.50 -4.63
CA SER A 30 -13.79 0.81 -4.13
C SER A 30 -14.37 -0.38 -3.32
N ARG A 31 -15.38 -0.10 -2.50
CA ARG A 31 -16.10 -1.15 -1.75
C ARG A 31 -16.60 -2.26 -2.66
N GLU A 32 -17.18 -1.91 -3.81
CA GLU A 32 -17.72 -2.86 -4.78
C GLU A 32 -16.60 -3.72 -5.38
N ALA A 33 -15.49 -3.11 -5.79
CA ALA A 33 -14.35 -3.82 -6.36
C ALA A 33 -13.74 -4.80 -5.35
N LEU A 34 -13.58 -4.36 -4.09
CA LEU A 34 -13.07 -5.19 -3.01
C LEU A 34 -14.03 -6.35 -2.70
N THR A 35 -15.34 -6.08 -2.58
CA THR A 35 -16.36 -7.11 -2.35
C THR A 35 -16.34 -8.17 -3.44
N HIS A 36 -16.31 -7.77 -4.71
CA HIS A 36 -16.26 -8.71 -5.84
C HIS A 36 -14.98 -9.53 -5.87
N LEU A 37 -13.84 -8.93 -5.51
CA LEU A 37 -12.57 -9.64 -5.47
C LEU A 37 -12.55 -10.67 -4.34
N MET A 38 -13.05 -10.30 -3.16
CA MET A 38 -13.13 -11.19 -1.99
C MET A 38 -14.08 -12.35 -2.25
N ALA A 39 -15.27 -12.09 -2.81
CA ALA A 39 -16.21 -13.14 -3.16
C ALA A 39 -15.62 -14.14 -4.16
N ALA A 40 -14.88 -13.65 -5.16
CA ALA A 40 -14.18 -14.50 -6.12
C ALA A 40 -13.07 -15.34 -5.45
N ALA A 41 -12.35 -14.81 -4.47
CA ALA A 41 -11.35 -15.56 -3.72
C ALA A 41 -12.01 -16.64 -2.84
N GLU A 42 -13.07 -16.29 -2.13
CA GLU A 42 -13.80 -17.20 -1.25
C GLU A 42 -14.45 -18.36 -2.02
N SER A 43 -15.03 -18.11 -3.20
CA SER A 43 -15.67 -19.16 -4.02
C SER A 43 -14.72 -20.28 -4.44
N GLU A 44 -13.41 -19.99 -4.52
CA GLU A 44 -12.37 -20.94 -4.92
C GLU A 44 -11.48 -21.37 -3.72
N GLY A 45 -11.84 -20.99 -2.49
CA GLY A 45 -11.06 -21.32 -1.30
C GLY A 45 -9.67 -20.65 -1.27
N ILE A 46 -9.49 -19.54 -1.99
CA ILE A 46 -8.27 -18.75 -2.03
C ILE A 46 -8.25 -17.83 -0.80
N ARG A 47 -7.21 -17.93 0.03
CA ARG A 47 -7.07 -17.04 1.19
C ARG A 47 -6.87 -15.60 0.75
N PHE A 48 -7.61 -14.68 1.38
CA PHE A 48 -7.53 -13.26 1.09
C PHE A 48 -6.74 -12.54 2.18
N ILE A 49 -5.58 -11.99 1.80
CA ILE A 49 -4.72 -11.19 2.67
C ILE A 49 -4.79 -9.74 2.18
N TYR A 50 -5.19 -8.84 3.06
CA TYR A 50 -5.39 -7.43 2.72
C TYR A 50 -4.46 -6.54 3.53
N ASP A 51 -3.58 -5.82 2.82
CA ASP A 51 -2.66 -4.88 3.43
C ASP A 51 -3.30 -3.49 3.49
N GLU A 52 -3.66 -3.09 4.70
CA GLU A 52 -4.31 -1.82 5.04
C GLU A 52 -3.33 -0.79 5.60
N ILE A 53 -2.02 -0.98 5.40
CA ILE A 53 -0.99 -0.15 6.03
C ILE A 53 -1.15 1.35 5.76
N TYR A 54 -1.79 1.73 4.65
CA TYR A 54 -2.04 3.12 4.26
C TYR A 54 -3.44 3.63 4.61
N HIS A 55 -4.27 2.86 5.31
CA HIS A 55 -5.57 3.34 5.81
C HIS A 55 -5.37 4.60 6.68
N GLY A 56 -6.26 5.57 6.50
CA GLY A 56 -6.13 6.92 7.04
C GLY A 56 -5.46 7.92 6.08
N LEU A 57 -4.63 7.45 5.13
CA LEU A 57 -4.05 8.26 4.06
C LEU A 57 -4.87 8.06 2.76
N ASP A 58 -6.13 8.41 2.81
CA ASP A 58 -7.13 8.31 1.76
C ASP A 58 -7.63 9.72 1.41
N TYR A 59 -7.69 10.06 0.11
CA TYR A 59 -8.03 11.40 -0.37
C TYR A 59 -9.25 11.38 -1.30
N ALA A 60 -9.36 10.40 -2.20
CA ALA A 60 -10.44 10.35 -3.18
C ALA A 60 -11.78 9.88 -2.58
N PHE A 61 -11.72 8.89 -1.70
CA PHE A 61 -12.85 8.33 -0.97
C PHE A 61 -12.34 7.57 0.27
N PRO A 62 -13.18 7.34 1.30
CA PRO A 62 -12.78 6.60 2.49
C PRO A 62 -12.32 5.17 2.16
N ALA A 63 -11.19 4.76 2.73
CA ALA A 63 -10.73 3.38 2.63
C ALA A 63 -11.70 2.43 3.34
N VAL A 64 -11.89 1.24 2.77
CA VAL A 64 -12.78 0.20 3.29
C VAL A 64 -11.94 -0.93 3.84
N THR A 65 -12.14 -1.28 5.11
CA THR A 65 -11.48 -2.45 5.69
C THR A 65 -12.15 -3.75 5.21
N ALA A 66 -11.34 -4.75 4.91
CA ALA A 66 -11.85 -6.07 4.56
C ALA A 66 -12.59 -6.76 5.72
N ALA A 67 -12.37 -6.33 6.97
CA ALA A 67 -13.08 -6.83 8.14
C ALA A 67 -14.58 -6.55 8.10
N GLU A 68 -15.02 -5.49 7.42
CA GLU A 68 -16.45 -5.19 7.24
C GLU A 68 -17.13 -6.12 6.23
N LEU A 69 -16.34 -6.78 5.37
CA LEU A 69 -16.84 -7.52 4.22
C LEU A 69 -16.79 -9.03 4.41
N SER A 70 -15.80 -9.54 5.16
CA SER A 70 -15.70 -10.97 5.44
C SER A 70 -14.99 -11.26 6.77
N PRO A 71 -15.52 -12.17 7.58
CA PRO A 71 -14.86 -12.65 8.80
C PRO A 71 -13.66 -13.58 8.50
N HIS A 72 -13.46 -13.95 7.22
CA HIS A 72 -12.37 -14.81 6.79
C HIS A 72 -11.16 -14.04 6.23
N ALA A 73 -11.28 -12.72 6.06
CA ALA A 73 -10.20 -11.86 5.62
C ALA A 73 -9.05 -11.86 6.65
N GLN A 74 -7.83 -11.84 6.14
CA GLN A 74 -6.63 -11.67 6.94
C GLN A 74 -6.11 -10.26 6.68
N ILE A 75 -6.14 -9.39 7.68
CA ILE A 75 -5.82 -7.98 7.54
C ILE A 75 -4.48 -7.70 8.19
N ILE A 76 -3.66 -6.94 7.50
CA ILE A 76 -2.37 -6.45 8.01
C ILE A 76 -2.45 -4.93 8.08
N ASN A 77 -2.06 -4.38 9.20
CA ASN A 77 -1.97 -2.93 9.39
C ASN A 77 -0.75 -2.56 10.23
N SER A 78 -0.40 -1.27 10.27
CA SER A 78 0.82 -0.81 10.94
C SER A 78 0.69 0.63 11.43
N LYS A 79 1.43 0.96 12.48
CA LYS A 79 1.64 2.34 12.93
C LYS A 79 2.64 3.12 12.07
N SER A 80 3.30 2.48 11.09
CA SER A 80 4.40 3.09 10.33
C SER A 80 4.00 4.25 9.43
N LYS A 81 2.75 4.31 8.93
CA LYS A 81 2.36 5.26 7.87
C LYS A 81 1.49 6.37 8.41
N TYR A 82 0.18 6.19 8.51
CA TYR A 82 -0.72 7.21 9.02
C TYR A 82 -0.30 7.77 10.39
N PHE A 83 0.18 6.91 11.28
CA PHE A 83 0.61 7.31 12.64
C PHE A 83 2.05 7.84 12.71
N CYS A 84 2.77 7.99 11.60
CA CYS A 84 4.15 8.51 11.55
C CYS A 84 5.15 7.76 12.44
N MET A 85 4.90 6.50 12.76
CA MET A 85 5.71 5.70 13.71
C MET A 85 6.59 4.67 13.01
N THR A 86 7.24 5.02 11.90
CA THR A 86 8.03 4.08 11.08
C THR A 86 9.15 3.40 11.89
N GLY A 87 9.89 4.14 12.72
CA GLY A 87 11.01 3.63 13.54
C GLY A 87 10.57 2.77 14.73
N TRP A 88 9.32 2.84 15.14
CA TRP A 88 8.80 2.13 16.32
C TRP A 88 8.52 0.65 16.07
N ARG A 89 8.43 0.23 14.81
CA ARG A 89 8.24 -1.18 14.39
C ARG A 89 7.02 -1.86 15.00
N VAL A 90 5.86 -1.21 14.97
CA VAL A 90 4.58 -1.75 15.47
C VAL A 90 3.59 -1.93 14.34
N GLY A 91 2.97 -3.08 14.28
CA GLY A 91 1.84 -3.41 13.42
C GLY A 91 0.94 -4.44 14.11
N TRP A 92 -0.16 -4.74 13.48
CA TRP A 92 -1.09 -5.78 13.94
C TRP A 92 -1.71 -6.53 12.78
N MET A 93 -2.23 -7.69 13.09
CA MET A 93 -3.04 -8.49 12.18
C MET A 93 -4.44 -8.70 12.78
N VAL A 94 -5.45 -8.63 11.94
CA VAL A 94 -6.80 -9.16 12.24
C VAL A 94 -6.96 -10.43 11.43
N VAL A 95 -7.24 -11.53 12.10
CA VAL A 95 -7.30 -12.85 11.48
C VAL A 95 -8.45 -13.66 12.02
N PRO A 96 -8.99 -14.63 11.24
CA PRO A 96 -9.96 -15.58 11.74
C PRO A 96 -9.46 -16.33 12.98
N GLU A 97 -10.37 -16.63 13.92
CA GLU A 97 -10.03 -17.24 15.20
C GLU A 97 -9.18 -18.53 15.07
N TYR A 98 -9.47 -19.36 14.08
CA TYR A 98 -8.72 -20.60 13.83
C TYR A 98 -7.25 -20.40 13.45
N LEU A 99 -6.85 -19.19 13.03
CA LEU A 99 -5.47 -18.84 12.71
C LEU A 99 -4.70 -18.24 13.88
N VAL A 100 -5.39 -17.70 14.90
CA VAL A 100 -4.76 -16.95 16.01
C VAL A 100 -3.61 -17.75 16.60
N ARG A 101 -3.88 -18.98 17.04
CA ARG A 101 -2.84 -19.80 17.70
C ARG A 101 -1.64 -20.13 16.80
N THR A 102 -1.88 -20.32 15.52
CA THR A 102 -0.81 -20.58 14.55
C THR A 102 0.07 -19.33 14.37
N ILE A 103 -0.55 -18.17 14.24
CA ILE A 103 0.16 -16.90 14.06
C ILE A 103 0.92 -16.51 15.34
N GLU A 104 0.35 -16.71 16.52
CA GLU A 104 1.07 -16.51 17.79
C GLU A 104 2.36 -17.35 17.84
N ARG A 105 2.29 -18.63 17.47
CA ARG A 105 3.47 -19.49 17.44
C ARG A 105 4.53 -19.01 16.44
N LEU A 106 4.10 -18.56 15.26
CA LEU A 106 5.01 -17.97 14.28
C LEU A 106 5.65 -16.70 14.82
N GLN A 107 4.86 -15.80 15.40
CA GLN A 107 5.33 -14.56 15.99
C GLN A 107 6.36 -14.80 17.09
N GLN A 108 6.10 -15.74 18.00
CA GLN A 108 7.00 -16.10 19.08
C GLN A 108 8.39 -16.57 18.60
N ASN A 109 8.44 -17.22 17.43
CA ASN A 109 9.68 -17.76 16.89
C ASN A 109 10.37 -16.83 15.89
N LEU A 110 9.64 -15.94 15.21
CA LEU A 110 10.20 -15.04 14.20
C LEU A 110 10.68 -13.71 14.80
N SER A 111 9.94 -13.13 15.74
CA SER A 111 10.25 -11.81 16.29
C SER A 111 10.01 -11.67 17.79
N ILE A 112 9.61 -12.74 18.47
CA ILE A 112 9.35 -12.82 19.92
C ILE A 112 8.23 -11.89 20.34
N SER A 113 8.50 -10.59 20.46
CA SER A 113 7.50 -9.56 20.80
C SER A 113 7.93 -8.17 20.31
N VAL A 114 6.96 -7.28 20.19
CA VAL A 114 7.22 -5.85 19.97
C VAL A 114 7.83 -5.25 21.25
N PRO A 115 8.84 -4.36 21.18
CA PRO A 115 9.41 -3.70 22.34
C PRO A 115 8.35 -2.98 23.18
N MET A 116 8.45 -3.07 24.52
CA MET A 116 7.47 -2.50 25.45
C MET A 116 7.21 -1.02 25.21
N LEU A 117 8.26 -0.20 25.04
CA LEU A 117 8.11 1.23 24.77
C LEU A 117 7.33 1.51 23.49
N SER A 118 7.56 0.68 22.46
CA SER A 118 6.83 0.79 21.19
C SER A 118 5.35 0.48 21.35
N GLN A 119 4.99 -0.48 22.19
CA GLN A 119 3.60 -0.83 22.47
C GLN A 119 2.88 0.32 23.21
N VAL A 120 3.48 0.87 24.26
CA VAL A 120 2.94 2.01 25.01
C VAL A 120 2.76 3.24 24.10
N ALA A 121 3.78 3.55 23.29
CA ALA A 121 3.66 4.65 22.31
C ALA A 121 2.58 4.40 21.26
N ALA A 122 2.43 3.16 20.77
CA ALA A 122 1.42 2.79 19.82
C ALA A 122 -0.01 2.90 20.36
N GLU A 123 -0.21 2.57 21.64
CA GLU A 123 -1.48 2.77 22.34
C GLU A 123 -1.82 4.26 22.43
N ALA A 124 -0.89 5.07 22.91
CA ALA A 124 -1.06 6.52 23.02
C ALA A 124 -1.33 7.21 21.65
N ALA A 125 -0.76 6.70 20.58
CA ALA A 125 -0.93 7.26 19.23
C ALA A 125 -2.38 7.27 18.72
N PHE A 126 -3.27 6.45 19.26
CA PHE A 126 -4.69 6.51 18.91
C PHE A 126 -5.38 7.79 19.38
N ALA A 127 -4.85 8.43 20.42
CA ALA A 127 -5.36 9.73 20.92
C ALA A 127 -4.83 10.93 20.10
N GLY A 128 -3.78 10.74 19.29
CA GLY A 128 -3.13 11.81 18.51
C GLY A 128 -3.74 12.05 17.14
N ARG A 129 -5.06 11.88 16.97
CA ARG A 129 -5.72 11.97 15.67
C ARG A 129 -5.58 13.35 15.02
N GLU A 130 -5.64 14.41 15.80
CA GLU A 130 -5.53 15.77 15.28
C GLU A 130 -4.17 16.03 14.62
N GLU A 131 -3.10 15.57 15.25
CA GLU A 131 -1.74 15.65 14.73
C GLU A 131 -1.57 14.85 13.43
N MET A 132 -2.16 13.64 13.39
CA MET A 132 -2.12 12.80 12.20
C MET A 132 -2.86 13.46 11.02
N GLU A 133 -4.00 14.07 11.27
CA GLU A 133 -4.77 14.79 10.24
C GLU A 133 -4.03 16.06 9.73
N ILE A 134 -3.21 16.70 10.56
CA ILE A 134 -2.32 17.79 10.10
C ILE A 134 -1.28 17.23 9.10
N VAL A 135 -0.65 16.12 9.42
CA VAL A 135 0.33 15.47 8.54
C VAL A 135 -0.32 15.00 7.25
N LYS A 136 -1.52 14.39 7.33
CA LYS A 136 -2.31 13.97 6.17
C LYS A 136 -2.58 15.13 5.21
N ARG A 137 -3.00 16.28 5.72
CA ARG A 137 -3.20 17.48 4.90
C ARG A 137 -1.93 17.91 4.17
N GLY A 138 -0.77 17.85 4.83
CA GLY A 138 0.51 18.13 4.18
C GLY A 138 0.83 17.17 3.03
N TYR A 139 0.52 15.89 3.17
CA TYR A 139 0.65 14.93 2.07
C TYR A 139 -0.34 15.23 0.93
N GLU A 140 -1.57 15.62 1.25
CA GLU A 140 -2.57 15.98 0.24
C GLU A 140 -2.15 17.24 -0.53
N GLU A 141 -1.61 18.24 0.14
CA GLU A 141 -1.04 19.45 -0.50
C GLU A 141 0.11 19.07 -1.45
N ASN A 142 1.06 18.24 -1.00
CA ASN A 142 2.17 17.75 -1.83
C ASN A 142 1.66 16.96 -3.03
N ARG A 143 0.67 16.09 -2.84
CA ARG A 143 -0.02 15.37 -3.91
C ARG A 143 -0.57 16.32 -4.96
N ASN A 144 -1.30 17.35 -4.55
CA ASN A 144 -1.92 18.33 -5.46
C ASN A 144 -0.86 19.14 -6.22
N ILE A 145 0.26 19.50 -5.57
CA ILE A 145 1.41 20.17 -6.22
C ILE A 145 1.99 19.26 -7.31
N LEU A 146 2.21 17.99 -7.03
CA LEU A 146 2.75 17.03 -7.99
C LEU A 146 1.79 16.79 -9.17
N ILE A 147 0.50 16.57 -8.91
CA ILE A 147 -0.52 16.40 -9.96
C ILE A 147 -0.58 17.61 -10.90
N ALA A 148 -0.46 18.82 -10.36
CA ALA A 148 -0.47 20.04 -11.17
C ALA A 148 0.88 20.35 -11.85
N GLY A 149 1.98 19.91 -11.25
CA GLY A 149 3.35 20.22 -11.67
C GLY A 149 3.95 19.24 -12.67
N LEU A 150 3.78 17.95 -12.47
CA LEU A 150 4.40 16.92 -13.30
C LEU A 150 4.03 17.03 -14.79
N PRO A 151 2.77 17.32 -15.19
CA PRO A 151 2.44 17.54 -16.59
C PRO A 151 3.23 18.67 -17.25
N LYS A 152 3.56 19.73 -16.51
CA LYS A 152 4.38 20.85 -17.01
C LYS A 152 5.83 20.42 -17.28
N ALA A 153 6.29 19.39 -16.58
CA ALA A 153 7.59 18.75 -16.81
C ALA A 153 7.54 17.64 -17.88
N GLY A 154 6.40 17.46 -18.56
CA GLY A 154 6.21 16.43 -19.58
C GLY A 154 5.78 15.06 -19.03
N LEU A 155 5.57 14.92 -17.72
CA LEU A 155 5.13 13.70 -17.04
C LEU A 155 3.62 13.76 -16.81
N SER A 156 2.84 13.58 -17.88
CA SER A 156 1.36 13.69 -17.85
C SER A 156 0.64 12.37 -17.59
N GLU A 157 1.34 11.24 -17.77
CA GLU A 157 0.74 9.91 -17.65
C GLU A 157 1.08 9.31 -16.29
N PHE A 158 0.12 9.30 -15.37
CA PHE A 158 0.25 8.68 -14.05
C PHE A 158 -1.08 8.11 -13.57
N LEU A 159 -1.01 7.12 -12.70
CA LEU A 159 -2.18 6.50 -12.10
C LEU A 159 -2.83 7.45 -11.07
N PRO A 160 -4.15 7.30 -10.83
CA PRO A 160 -4.82 8.08 -9.79
C PRO A 160 -4.11 7.92 -8.44
N ALA A 161 -3.72 9.05 -7.84
CA ALA A 161 -3.17 9.08 -6.50
C ALA A 161 -4.31 9.23 -5.48
N ASP A 162 -5.14 8.19 -5.36
CA ASP A 162 -6.35 8.17 -4.53
C ASP A 162 -6.03 8.16 -3.04
N GLY A 163 -4.90 7.57 -2.67
CA GLY A 163 -4.43 7.43 -1.30
C GLY A 163 -2.93 7.20 -1.19
N ALA A 164 -2.44 6.84 -0.01
CA ALA A 164 -1.03 6.77 0.37
C ALA A 164 -0.31 8.12 0.21
N PHE A 165 0.96 8.15 -0.16
CA PHE A 165 1.75 9.34 -0.46
C PHE A 165 2.66 9.10 -1.67
N TYR A 166 2.13 8.40 -2.67
CA TYR A 166 2.85 8.04 -3.89
C TYR A 166 2.14 8.57 -5.12
N LEU A 167 2.95 8.92 -6.13
CA LEU A 167 2.50 9.14 -7.48
C LEU A 167 3.39 8.32 -8.41
N TYR A 168 2.76 7.44 -9.20
CA TYR A 168 3.46 6.49 -10.08
C TYR A 168 3.27 6.93 -11.52
N ALA A 169 4.33 7.48 -12.10
CA ALA A 169 4.31 8.14 -13.40
C ALA A 169 4.99 7.30 -14.49
N ASP A 170 4.39 7.28 -15.67
CA ASP A 170 4.98 6.74 -16.88
C ASP A 170 6.03 7.72 -17.41
N VAL A 171 7.26 7.24 -17.57
CA VAL A 171 8.41 7.98 -18.09
C VAL A 171 8.91 7.38 -19.42
N SER A 172 8.12 6.54 -20.08
CA SER A 172 8.50 5.86 -21.32
C SER A 172 8.91 6.80 -22.44
N LYS A 173 8.40 8.05 -22.44
CA LYS A 173 8.79 9.11 -23.37
C LYS A 173 10.24 9.59 -23.17
N PHE A 174 10.84 9.34 -22.02
CA PHE A 174 12.17 9.85 -21.64
C PHE A 174 13.21 8.75 -21.52
N THR A 175 12.78 7.52 -21.20
CA THR A 175 13.70 6.42 -20.95
C THR A 175 13.03 5.05 -21.10
N THR A 176 13.85 4.05 -21.36
CA THR A 176 13.52 2.62 -21.22
C THR A 176 14.28 1.97 -20.06
N ASP A 177 14.97 2.79 -19.26
CA ASP A 177 15.72 2.38 -18.07
C ASP A 177 15.45 3.35 -16.92
N SER A 178 14.45 3.04 -16.11
CA SER A 178 14.03 3.86 -14.98
C SER A 178 15.09 3.97 -13.89
N HIS A 179 15.99 2.98 -13.76
CA HIS A 179 17.08 3.03 -12.79
C HIS A 179 18.10 4.09 -13.17
N ASP A 180 18.59 4.06 -14.41
CA ASP A 180 19.53 5.09 -14.90
C ASP A 180 18.88 6.48 -14.89
N PHE A 181 17.63 6.58 -15.26
CA PHE A 181 16.89 7.85 -15.27
C PHE A 181 16.76 8.44 -13.86
N ALA A 182 16.37 7.64 -12.87
CA ALA A 182 16.29 8.06 -11.46
C ALA A 182 17.66 8.51 -10.93
N ARG A 183 18.73 7.78 -11.26
CA ARG A 183 20.11 8.16 -10.91
C ARG A 183 20.50 9.53 -11.50
N ARG A 184 20.23 9.75 -12.79
CA ARG A 184 20.51 11.05 -13.44
C ARG A 184 19.68 12.19 -12.87
N MET A 185 18.41 11.96 -12.52
CA MET A 185 17.57 12.95 -11.85
C MET A 185 18.18 13.36 -10.50
N LEU A 186 18.69 12.41 -9.74
CA LEU A 186 19.33 12.69 -8.46
C LEU A 186 20.64 13.48 -8.65
N GLU A 187 21.49 13.05 -9.58
CA GLU A 187 22.82 13.66 -9.79
C GLU A 187 22.74 15.06 -10.43
N GLN A 188 21.81 15.28 -11.36
CA GLN A 188 21.75 16.50 -12.17
C GLN A 188 20.70 17.51 -11.69
N ALA A 189 19.58 17.02 -11.16
CA ALA A 189 18.47 17.87 -10.72
C ALA A 189 18.24 17.84 -9.20
N HIS A 190 18.98 17.01 -8.46
CA HIS A 190 18.83 16.80 -7.01
C HIS A 190 17.41 16.33 -6.61
N VAL A 191 16.75 15.61 -7.52
CA VAL A 191 15.43 15.03 -7.30
C VAL A 191 15.56 13.52 -7.13
N ALA A 192 15.22 13.03 -5.95
CA ALA A 192 15.15 11.60 -5.66
C ALA A 192 13.77 11.02 -6.05
N ALA A 193 13.77 10.03 -6.93
CA ALA A 193 12.60 9.24 -7.29
C ALA A 193 12.96 7.76 -7.27
N THR A 194 11.99 6.89 -6.97
CA THR A 194 12.24 5.45 -6.94
C THR A 194 11.99 4.85 -8.33
N PRO A 195 12.94 4.09 -8.90
CA PRO A 195 12.73 3.45 -10.19
C PRO A 195 11.64 2.39 -10.12
N GLY A 196 10.82 2.31 -11.16
CA GLY A 196 9.68 1.38 -11.20
C GLY A 196 10.09 -0.09 -11.20
N VAL A 197 11.31 -0.42 -11.63
CA VAL A 197 11.85 -1.79 -11.60
C VAL A 197 11.94 -2.38 -10.19
N ASP A 198 11.97 -1.55 -9.15
CA ASP A 198 11.92 -1.99 -7.76
C ASP A 198 10.56 -2.62 -7.38
N PHE A 199 9.52 -2.35 -8.16
CA PHE A 199 8.15 -2.81 -7.92
C PHE A 199 7.63 -3.77 -8.99
N ASP A 200 8.02 -3.57 -10.24
CA ASP A 200 7.58 -4.37 -11.39
C ASP A 200 8.78 -4.64 -12.31
N PRO A 201 9.42 -5.81 -12.21
CA PRO A 201 10.56 -6.17 -13.07
C PRO A 201 10.23 -6.15 -14.58
N GLY A 202 8.97 -6.32 -14.94
CA GLY A 202 8.53 -6.35 -16.34
C GLY A 202 8.32 -4.95 -16.92
N ARG A 203 7.39 -4.19 -16.36
CA ARG A 203 6.95 -2.88 -16.87
C ARG A 203 7.65 -1.71 -16.21
N GLY A 204 8.21 -1.90 -15.02
CA GLY A 204 8.79 -0.84 -14.20
C GLY A 204 9.95 -0.08 -14.84
N ARG A 205 10.55 -0.61 -15.93
CA ARG A 205 11.60 0.09 -16.70
C ARG A 205 11.16 1.44 -17.25
N SER A 206 9.86 1.65 -17.40
CA SER A 206 9.24 2.87 -17.94
C SER A 206 8.47 3.67 -16.88
N PHE A 207 8.67 3.39 -15.59
CA PHE A 207 7.94 4.07 -14.52
C PHE A 207 8.86 4.62 -13.44
N LEU A 208 8.43 5.73 -12.81
CA LEU A 208 9.01 6.27 -11.58
C LEU A 208 7.95 6.47 -10.52
N ARG A 209 8.33 6.26 -9.26
CA ARG A 209 7.51 6.61 -8.10
C ARG A 209 8.06 7.87 -7.43
N PHE A 210 7.22 8.87 -7.39
CA PHE A 210 7.42 10.09 -6.61
C PHE A 210 6.72 10.01 -5.26
#